data_70fc0c43142d40aea5f6593647312f5f
#
_entry.id   70fc0c43142d40aea5f6593647312f5f
#
_cell.length_a   1.000
_cell.length_b   1.000
_cell.length_c   1.000
_cell.angle_alpha   90.00
_cell.angle_beta   90.00
_cell.angle_gamma   90.00
#
_symmetry.space_group_name_H-M   'P 1'
#
loop_
_entity.id
_entity.type
_entity.pdbx_description
1 polymer ?
#
loop_
_entity_poly.entity_id
_entity_poly.type
_entity_poly.pdbx_seq_one_letter_code
_entity_poly.pdbx_strand_id
1 'polypeptide(L)'
;LVSIDYDDLEFVPEGVKIFIKRSKTDQSGEGMTKALPYFEKKEFCPVTFLKKWLEISKIKSGPIFNISDKSVALLIKKYTSLAGFDSQKYSGHSLRSGFATVSAEFGVDERTIMSMTGHKTSQMVRRYIQEANLFKNNALNKIKI
;
A
#
# COMPACT_ATOMS: atom_id res chain seq x y z
N LEU A 1 -9.55 -3.24 0.37
CA LEU A 1 -9.58 -3.03 1.82
C LEU A 1 -10.94 -3.41 2.40
N VAL A 2 -12.01 -2.83 1.92
CA VAL A 2 -13.39 -3.03 2.46
C VAL A 2 -13.96 -4.44 2.23
N SER A 3 -13.34 -5.23 1.37
CA SER A 3 -13.75 -6.60 1.03
C SER A 3 -12.86 -7.68 1.64
N ILE A 4 -12.01 -7.32 2.61
CA ILE A 4 -11.15 -8.29 3.31
C ILE A 4 -11.91 -8.82 4.52
N ASP A 5 -12.08 -10.13 4.57
CA ASP A 5 -12.69 -10.83 5.70
C ASP A 5 -11.60 -11.31 6.68
N TYR A 6 -12.03 -11.68 7.90
CA TYR A 6 -11.14 -12.24 8.92
C TYR A 6 -10.43 -13.51 8.43
N ASP A 7 -11.15 -14.38 7.73
CA ASP A 7 -10.63 -15.64 7.20
C ASP A 7 -9.65 -15.46 6.02
N ASP A 8 -9.55 -14.25 5.48
CA ASP A 8 -8.54 -13.90 4.46
C ASP A 8 -7.17 -13.57 5.07
N LEU A 9 -7.05 -13.59 6.40
CA LEU A 9 -5.83 -13.25 7.13
C LEU A 9 -5.12 -14.48 7.66
N GLU A 10 -3.85 -14.67 7.31
CA GLU A 10 -2.95 -15.66 7.89
C GLU A 10 -1.80 -14.97 8.58
N PHE A 11 -1.76 -14.96 9.91
CA PHE A 11 -0.64 -14.44 10.68
C PHE A 11 0.49 -15.46 10.75
N VAL A 12 1.68 -15.04 10.36
CA VAL A 12 2.92 -15.84 10.35
C VAL A 12 4.00 -15.11 11.15
N PRO A 13 5.13 -15.78 11.51
CA PRO A 13 6.21 -15.13 12.25
C PRO A 13 6.74 -13.85 11.58
N GLU A 14 6.76 -13.81 10.25
CA GLU A 14 7.28 -12.70 9.46
C GLU A 14 6.29 -11.54 9.31
N GLY A 15 4.98 -11.76 9.53
CA GLY A 15 3.95 -10.73 9.35
C GLY A 15 2.55 -11.27 9.19
N VAL A 16 1.81 -10.75 8.20
CA VAL A 16 0.48 -11.23 7.83
C VAL A 16 0.37 -11.41 6.32
N LYS A 17 -0.15 -12.54 5.91
CA LYS A 17 -0.61 -12.79 4.53
C LYS A 17 -2.07 -12.43 4.44
N ILE A 18 -2.45 -11.75 3.36
CA ILE A 18 -3.81 -11.29 3.10
C ILE A 18 -4.23 -11.86 1.76
N PHE A 19 -5.25 -12.70 1.74
CA PHE A 19 -5.82 -13.21 0.52
C PHE A 19 -6.85 -12.21 -0.04
N ILE A 20 -6.62 -11.75 -1.26
CA ILE A 20 -7.50 -10.82 -1.96
C ILE A 20 -8.31 -11.63 -2.99
N LYS A 21 -9.54 -11.98 -2.63
CA LYS A 21 -10.44 -12.83 -3.42
C LYS A 21 -10.72 -12.28 -4.81
N ARG A 22 -10.86 -10.95 -4.94
CA ARG A 22 -11.13 -10.27 -6.22
C ARG A 22 -10.42 -8.93 -6.28
N SER A 23 -9.79 -8.66 -7.39
CA SER A 23 -9.29 -7.32 -7.71
C SER A 23 -9.78 -6.92 -9.10
N LYS A 24 -9.87 -5.62 -9.37
CA LYS A 24 -10.23 -5.11 -10.72
C LYS A 24 -9.26 -5.59 -11.82
N THR A 25 -8.14 -6.15 -11.42
CA THR A 25 -7.06 -6.62 -12.30
C THR A 25 -7.01 -8.13 -12.44
N ASP A 26 -7.74 -8.85 -11.61
CA ASP A 26 -7.83 -10.30 -11.61
C ASP A 26 -8.94 -10.73 -12.57
N GLN A 27 -8.56 -11.04 -13.82
CA GLN A 27 -9.48 -11.50 -14.86
C GLN A 27 -9.77 -13.01 -14.76
N SER A 28 -8.87 -13.77 -14.14
CA SER A 28 -9.04 -15.22 -13.94
C SER A 28 -9.92 -15.54 -12.71
N GLY A 29 -10.07 -14.59 -11.78
CA GLY A 29 -10.83 -14.81 -10.55
C GLY A 29 -10.14 -15.72 -9.53
N GLU A 30 -8.84 -15.99 -9.72
CA GLU A 30 -8.05 -16.85 -8.82
C GLU A 30 -7.70 -16.18 -7.49
N GLY A 31 -7.84 -14.86 -7.43
CA GLY A 31 -7.39 -14.06 -6.30
C GLY A 31 -5.88 -13.90 -6.24
N MET A 32 -5.40 -13.23 -5.20
CA MET A 32 -3.96 -13.07 -4.98
C MET A 32 -3.65 -12.92 -3.50
N THR A 33 -2.51 -13.45 -3.08
CA THR A 33 -1.99 -13.24 -1.73
C THR A 33 -1.01 -12.07 -1.70
N LYS A 34 -1.20 -11.16 -0.75
CA LYS A 34 -0.27 -10.10 -0.41
C LYS A 34 0.31 -10.34 0.98
N ALA A 35 1.58 -10.04 1.16
CA ALA A 35 2.25 -10.12 2.46
C ALA A 35 2.58 -8.72 2.98
N LEU A 36 2.29 -8.49 4.27
CA LEU A 36 2.74 -7.32 5.01
C LEU A 36 3.72 -7.79 6.08
N PRO A 37 5.00 -7.45 6.01
CA PRO A 37 5.99 -7.81 7.03
C PRO A 37 5.80 -6.99 8.30
N TYR A 38 6.33 -7.49 9.43
CA TYR A 38 6.52 -6.65 10.60
C TYR A 38 7.57 -5.58 10.30
N PHE A 39 7.31 -4.36 10.79
CA PHE A 39 8.28 -3.27 10.76
C PHE A 39 9.10 -3.27 12.05
N GLU A 40 10.36 -2.85 11.98
CA GLU A 40 11.21 -2.66 13.16
C GLU A 40 10.56 -1.68 14.14
N LYS A 41 10.08 -0.54 13.64
CA LYS A 41 9.36 0.47 14.42
C LYS A 41 7.89 0.09 14.57
N LYS A 42 7.54 -0.48 15.73
CA LYS A 42 6.17 -0.95 16.04
C LYS A 42 5.10 0.13 15.91
N GLU A 43 5.46 1.38 16.17
CA GLU A 43 4.59 2.56 16.05
C GLU A 43 4.14 2.87 14.62
N PHE A 44 4.80 2.31 13.60
CA PHE A 44 4.41 2.43 12.19
C PHE A 44 4.06 1.08 11.57
N CYS A 45 4.05 0.01 12.34
CA CYS A 45 3.86 -1.34 11.83
C CYS A 45 2.39 -1.64 11.56
N PRO A 46 1.96 -1.82 10.29
CA PRO A 46 0.57 -2.08 9.95
C PRO A 46 0.06 -3.39 10.52
N VAL A 47 0.92 -4.41 10.65
CA VAL A 47 0.56 -5.72 11.22
C VAL A 47 0.25 -5.58 12.71
N THR A 48 1.02 -4.78 13.45
CA THR A 48 0.78 -4.51 14.87
C THR A 48 -0.56 -3.81 15.08
N PHE A 49 -0.86 -2.80 14.24
CA PHE A 49 -2.14 -2.09 14.32
C PHE A 49 -3.33 -2.97 13.90
N LEU A 50 -3.15 -3.84 12.91
CA LEU A 50 -4.20 -4.78 12.51
C LEU A 50 -4.52 -5.76 13.64
N LYS A 51 -3.52 -6.33 14.31
CA LYS A 51 -3.73 -7.19 15.48
C LYS A 51 -4.48 -6.45 16.60
N LYS A 52 -4.03 -5.24 16.95
CA LYS A 52 -4.69 -4.40 17.95
C LYS A 52 -6.14 -4.08 17.59
N TRP A 53 -6.40 -3.82 16.30
CA TRP A 53 -7.76 -3.60 15.81
C TRP A 53 -8.64 -4.83 16.01
N LEU A 54 -8.16 -6.03 15.64
CA LEU A 54 -8.91 -7.28 15.81
C LEU A 54 -9.18 -7.60 17.28
N GLU A 55 -8.23 -7.32 18.18
CA GLU A 55 -8.40 -7.47 19.62
C GLU A 55 -9.49 -6.53 20.18
N ILE A 56 -9.46 -5.25 19.81
CA ILE A 56 -10.41 -4.23 20.29
C ILE A 56 -11.80 -4.46 19.69
N SER A 57 -11.88 -4.75 18.37
CA SER A 57 -13.15 -4.95 17.68
C SER A 57 -13.79 -6.30 17.97
N LYS A 58 -13.02 -7.25 18.51
CA LYS A 58 -13.44 -8.65 18.77
C LYS A 58 -13.94 -9.38 17.53
N ILE A 59 -13.56 -8.92 16.33
CA ILE A 59 -13.92 -9.56 15.07
C ILE A 59 -13.21 -10.90 14.96
N LYS A 60 -13.97 -11.96 14.74
CA LYS A 60 -13.49 -13.35 14.54
C LYS A 60 -14.01 -13.99 13.26
N SER A 61 -14.86 -13.30 12.50
CA SER A 61 -15.41 -13.74 11.22
C SER A 61 -15.97 -12.56 10.43
N GLY A 62 -16.08 -12.69 9.12
CA GLY A 62 -16.62 -11.67 8.22
C GLY A 62 -15.70 -10.46 8.03
N PRO A 63 -16.24 -9.34 7.54
CA PRO A 63 -15.46 -8.17 7.16
C PRO A 63 -14.66 -7.57 8.33
N ILE A 64 -13.34 -7.41 8.17
CA ILE A 64 -12.49 -6.79 9.21
C ILE A 64 -12.70 -5.28 9.34
N PHE A 65 -13.21 -4.63 8.28
CA PHE A 65 -13.59 -3.23 8.29
C PHE A 65 -15.01 -3.09 7.74
N ASN A 66 -15.94 -2.83 8.61
CA ASN A 66 -17.35 -2.61 8.20
C ASN A 66 -17.56 -1.15 7.77
N ILE A 67 -16.88 -0.75 6.70
CA ILE A 67 -16.92 0.60 6.12
C ILE A 67 -17.05 0.52 4.60
N SER A 68 -17.57 1.58 3.99
CA SER A 68 -17.66 1.70 2.52
C SER A 68 -16.39 2.32 1.92
N ASP A 69 -16.19 2.16 0.61
CA ASP A 69 -15.13 2.85 -0.14
C ASP A 69 -15.22 4.38 0.05
N LYS A 70 -16.45 4.92 0.12
CA LYS A 70 -16.68 6.34 0.40
C LYS A 70 -16.17 6.72 1.78
N SER A 71 -16.39 5.88 2.80
CA SER A 71 -15.86 6.11 4.15
C SER A 71 -14.35 6.11 4.18
N VAL A 72 -13.69 5.21 3.43
CA VAL A 72 -12.22 5.20 3.29
C VAL A 72 -11.73 6.53 2.72
N ALA A 73 -12.37 7.04 1.64
CA ALA A 73 -11.99 8.32 1.06
C ALA A 73 -12.15 9.50 2.05
N LEU A 74 -13.23 9.50 2.83
CA LEU A 74 -13.47 10.52 3.85
C LEU A 74 -12.44 10.45 4.99
N LEU A 75 -12.05 9.25 5.42
CA LEU A 75 -11.00 9.06 6.43
C LEU A 75 -9.65 9.61 5.93
N ILE A 76 -9.27 9.32 4.70
CA ILE A 76 -8.04 9.85 4.11
C ILE A 76 -8.07 11.37 4.11
N LYS A 77 -9.16 12.00 3.64
CA LYS A 77 -9.32 13.46 3.64
C LYS A 77 -9.26 14.05 5.04
N LYS A 78 -9.91 13.41 6.01
CA LYS A 78 -9.86 13.83 7.42
C LYS A 78 -8.42 13.86 7.94
N TYR A 79 -7.69 12.78 7.79
CA TYR A 79 -6.33 12.69 8.36
C TYR A 79 -5.30 13.54 7.61
N THR A 80 -5.43 13.69 6.29
CA THR A 80 -4.58 14.62 5.53
C THR A 80 -4.83 16.07 5.92
N SER A 81 -6.09 16.46 6.17
CA SER A 81 -6.42 17.80 6.68
C SER A 81 -5.85 18.02 8.09
N LEU A 82 -5.98 17.04 9.00
CA LEU A 82 -5.39 17.13 10.34
C LEU A 82 -3.86 17.24 10.31
N ALA A 83 -3.22 16.67 9.31
CA ALA A 83 -1.78 16.78 9.07
C ALA A 83 -1.36 18.08 8.36
N GLY A 84 -2.30 19.02 8.11
CA GLY A 84 -2.02 20.31 7.49
C GLY A 84 -1.92 20.29 5.96
N PHE A 85 -2.30 19.18 5.31
CA PHE A 85 -2.31 19.09 3.85
C PHE A 85 -3.64 19.52 3.23
N ASP A 86 -3.60 19.94 1.96
CA ASP A 86 -4.81 20.17 1.16
C ASP A 86 -5.51 18.83 0.88
N SER A 87 -6.53 18.52 1.68
CA SER A 87 -7.24 17.23 1.63
C SER A 87 -7.92 16.95 0.27
N GLN A 88 -8.15 17.97 -0.54
CA GLN A 88 -8.73 17.83 -1.89
C GLN A 88 -7.83 17.02 -2.83
N LYS A 89 -6.51 17.09 -2.62
CA LYS A 89 -5.48 16.41 -3.42
C LYS A 89 -5.25 14.96 -3.04
N TYR A 90 -5.89 14.48 -1.96
CA TYR A 90 -5.62 13.14 -1.42
C TYR A 90 -6.81 12.20 -1.56
N SER A 91 -6.50 10.97 -1.93
CA SER A 91 -7.45 9.86 -2.11
C SER A 91 -6.75 8.53 -1.86
N GLY A 92 -7.47 7.41 -1.93
CA GLY A 92 -6.85 6.08 -1.91
C GLY A 92 -5.81 5.88 -3.03
N HIS A 93 -6.04 6.51 -4.19
CA HIS A 93 -5.07 6.48 -5.30
C HIS A 93 -3.78 7.24 -4.97
N SER A 94 -3.87 8.36 -4.26
CA SER A 94 -2.69 9.12 -3.82
C SER A 94 -1.81 8.33 -2.87
N LEU A 95 -2.39 7.53 -1.96
CA LEU A 95 -1.62 6.64 -1.07
C LEU A 95 -0.87 5.57 -1.86
N ARG A 96 -1.51 5.00 -2.88
CA ARG A 96 -0.90 4.01 -3.77
C ARG A 96 0.25 4.63 -4.59
N SER A 97 0.04 5.82 -5.13
CA SER A 97 1.07 6.57 -5.87
C SER A 97 2.24 6.92 -4.96
N GLY A 98 1.97 7.41 -3.74
CA GLY A 98 2.97 7.73 -2.74
C GLY A 98 3.82 6.51 -2.37
N PHE A 99 3.20 5.34 -2.16
CA PHE A 99 3.93 4.10 -1.94
C PHE A 99 4.88 3.77 -3.11
N ALA A 100 4.40 3.88 -4.36
CA ALA A 100 5.22 3.60 -5.54
C ALA A 100 6.40 4.58 -5.65
N THR A 101 6.18 5.88 -5.40
CA THR A 101 7.23 6.91 -5.42
C THR A 101 8.28 6.64 -4.35
N VAL A 102 7.87 6.48 -3.09
CA VAL A 102 8.80 6.22 -1.98
C VAL A 102 9.57 4.92 -2.20
N SER A 103 8.92 3.85 -2.65
CA SER A 103 9.60 2.60 -2.98
C SER A 103 10.67 2.79 -4.05
N ALA A 104 10.38 3.58 -5.08
CA ALA A 104 11.34 3.91 -6.13
C ALA A 104 12.53 4.74 -5.60
N GLU A 105 12.29 5.69 -4.70
CA GLU A 105 13.33 6.48 -4.02
C GLU A 105 14.28 5.61 -3.21
N PHE A 106 13.75 4.56 -2.58
CA PHE A 106 14.53 3.54 -1.85
C PHE A 106 15.18 2.49 -2.77
N GLY A 107 15.01 2.60 -4.09
CA GLY A 107 15.64 1.72 -5.07
C GLY A 107 14.97 0.35 -5.22
N VAL A 108 13.72 0.22 -4.79
CA VAL A 108 12.94 -1.01 -5.00
C VAL A 108 12.71 -1.20 -6.51
N ASP A 109 12.91 -2.41 -7.00
CA ASP A 109 12.76 -2.73 -8.42
C ASP A 109 11.31 -2.64 -8.89
N GLU A 110 11.16 -2.41 -10.20
CA GLU A 110 9.88 -2.20 -10.88
C GLU A 110 8.88 -3.34 -10.63
N ARG A 111 9.35 -4.60 -10.71
CA ARG A 111 8.48 -5.78 -10.56
C ARG A 111 7.93 -5.88 -9.15
N THR A 112 8.77 -5.62 -8.16
CA THR A 112 8.37 -5.61 -6.74
C THR A 112 7.34 -4.51 -6.47
N ILE A 113 7.55 -3.29 -6.98
CA ILE A 113 6.56 -2.21 -6.86
C ILE A 113 5.25 -2.60 -7.54
N MET A 114 5.29 -3.16 -8.76
CA MET A 114 4.11 -3.63 -9.47
C MET A 114 3.37 -4.72 -8.71
N SER A 115 4.09 -5.69 -8.15
CA SER A 115 3.49 -6.80 -7.41
C SER A 115 2.73 -6.30 -6.18
N MET A 116 3.26 -5.30 -5.47
CA MET A 116 2.61 -4.72 -4.28
C MET A 116 1.45 -3.81 -4.64
N THR A 117 1.62 -2.96 -5.64
CA THR A 117 0.63 -1.97 -6.03
C THR A 117 -0.45 -2.52 -6.96
N GLY A 118 -0.20 -3.63 -7.64
CA GLY A 118 -1.10 -4.21 -8.65
C GLY A 118 -1.23 -3.33 -9.90
N HIS A 119 -0.19 -2.58 -10.29
CA HIS A 119 -0.17 -1.90 -11.57
C HIS A 119 -0.07 -2.92 -12.72
N LYS A 120 -0.94 -2.79 -13.72
CA LYS A 120 -0.96 -3.70 -14.88
C LYS A 120 0.17 -3.43 -15.87
N THR A 121 0.60 -2.18 -15.98
CA THR A 121 1.62 -1.76 -16.94
C THR A 121 2.85 -1.20 -16.23
N SER A 122 3.99 -1.59 -16.75
CA SER A 122 5.29 -1.08 -16.28
C SER A 122 5.45 0.42 -16.53
N GLN A 123 4.80 0.96 -17.54
CA GLN A 123 4.90 2.37 -17.91
C GLN A 123 4.51 3.33 -16.76
N MET A 124 3.46 2.99 -16.00
CA MET A 124 3.05 3.81 -14.86
C MET A 124 4.08 3.80 -13.74
N VAL A 125 4.66 2.63 -13.45
CA VAL A 125 5.68 2.48 -12.39
C VAL A 125 7.00 3.12 -12.82
N ARG A 126 7.40 2.97 -14.09
CA ARG A 126 8.60 3.61 -14.66
C ARG A 126 8.57 5.12 -14.50
N ARG A 127 7.41 5.75 -14.64
CA ARG A 127 7.27 7.19 -14.41
C ARG A 127 7.68 7.57 -12.99
N TYR A 128 7.20 6.85 -11.97
CA TYR A 128 7.60 7.08 -10.58
C TYR A 128 9.10 6.83 -10.35
N ILE A 129 9.66 5.78 -10.97
CA ILE A 129 11.09 5.47 -10.88
C ILE A 129 11.92 6.58 -11.55
N GLN A 130 11.51 7.08 -12.71
CA GLN A 130 12.20 8.17 -13.39
C GLN A 130 12.17 9.46 -12.58
N GLU A 131 11.02 9.84 -12.05
CA GLU A 131 10.86 11.02 -11.19
C GLU A 131 11.74 10.92 -9.94
N ALA A 132 11.75 9.77 -9.26
CA ALA A 132 12.57 9.52 -8.08
C ALA A 132 14.08 9.54 -8.35
N ASN A 133 14.50 9.20 -9.56
CA ASN A 133 15.92 9.05 -9.94
C ASN A 133 16.48 10.21 -10.76
N LEU A 134 15.72 11.29 -10.99
CA LEU A 134 16.14 12.42 -11.81
C LEU A 134 17.55 12.95 -11.45
N PHE A 135 17.88 13.02 -10.17
CA PHE A 135 19.18 13.48 -9.69
C PHE A 135 20.15 12.33 -9.38
N LYS A 136 19.66 11.15 -8.96
CA LYS A 136 20.52 10.02 -8.57
C LYS A 136 21.25 9.40 -9.77
N ASN A 137 20.56 9.24 -10.90
CA ASN A 137 21.10 8.63 -12.12
C ASN A 137 21.38 9.66 -13.22
N ASN A 138 21.71 10.91 -12.83
CA ASN A 138 22.03 11.94 -13.79
C ASN A 138 23.45 11.72 -14.37
N ALA A 139 23.56 11.78 -15.70
CA ALA A 139 24.84 11.61 -16.39
C ALA A 139 25.91 12.63 -15.91
N LEU A 140 25.47 13.83 -15.55
CA LEU A 140 26.34 14.88 -15.03
C LEU A 140 27.04 14.51 -13.71
N ASN A 141 26.44 13.62 -12.91
CA ASN A 141 27.06 13.13 -11.67
C ASN A 141 28.36 12.34 -11.92
N LYS A 142 28.56 11.85 -13.15
CA LYS A 142 29.74 11.09 -13.56
C LYS A 142 30.82 11.94 -14.22
N ILE A 143 30.51 13.19 -14.54
CA ILE A 143 31.44 14.15 -15.16
C ILE A 143 32.13 14.86 -14.04
N LYS A 144 33.42 14.55 -13.85
CA LYS A 144 34.28 15.30 -12.94
C LYS A 144 34.84 16.51 -13.72
N ILE A 145 34.32 17.68 -13.44
CA ILE A 145 34.86 18.97 -13.91
C ILE A 145 35.72 19.54 -12.79
#